data_f712db83a006a58b2db369e8c708265f
#
_entry.id   f712db83a006a58b2db369e8c708265f
#
_cell.length_a   1.000
_cell.length_b   1.000
_cell.length_c   1.000
_cell.angle_alpha   90.00
_cell.angle_beta   90.00
_cell.angle_gamma   90.00
#
_symmetry.space_group_name_H-M   'P 1'
#
loop_
_entity.id
_entity.type
_entity.pdbx_description
1 polymer ?
#
loop_
_entity_poly.entity_id
_entity_poly.type
_entity_poly.pdbx_seq_one_letter_code
_entity_poly.pdbx_strand_id
1 'polypeptide(L)'
;MQFRPCIDIHNGAVRQIVGESLKDEGDQAITNFTSEYDARFYANLYRKDGIRGGHIILLNPSTSEYFDATKKQALEALRAYPQGMQIGGGVTAENAKEYLDAGASHVIVTSYVFRDGEVKWENLQKLKETVGKERIVLDLSCRKKENFYYIVTNRWQTFTNVKVTISLLDQLSDYCDEFLIHGVDVEGKSSGVELPLVELLAKWDGIPITYAGGIGSLEDLEAFRCAGKEKLNFTIGSALDLFGGQIPYENVKKM
;
A
#
# COMPACT_ATOMS: atom_id res chain seq x y z
N MET A 1 0.05 0.06 17.27
CA MET A 1 -0.49 0.87 16.15
C MET A 1 0.53 1.92 15.76
N GLN A 2 0.88 2.07 14.49
CA GLN A 2 1.84 3.06 13.99
C GLN A 2 1.32 3.66 12.68
N PHE A 3 1.60 4.95 12.48
CA PHE A 3 1.38 5.60 11.20
C PHE A 3 2.43 5.15 10.17
N ARG A 4 1.99 4.72 9.00
CA ARG A 4 2.80 4.27 7.86
C ARG A 4 2.49 5.17 6.66
N PRO A 5 3.30 6.18 6.33
CA PRO A 5 2.99 7.14 5.27
C PRO A 5 3.05 6.51 3.88
N CYS A 6 2.36 7.12 2.93
CA CYS A 6 2.41 6.74 1.51
C CYS A 6 3.05 7.82 0.64
N ILE A 7 3.61 7.40 -0.48
CA ILE A 7 4.07 8.22 -1.60
C ILE A 7 3.59 7.56 -2.88
N ASP A 8 2.49 8.03 -3.44
CA ASP A 8 1.95 7.50 -4.69
C ASP A 8 2.50 8.31 -5.86
N ILE A 9 3.06 7.62 -6.86
CA ILE A 9 3.69 8.26 -8.00
C ILE A 9 2.95 7.87 -9.28
N HIS A 10 2.40 8.87 -9.98
CA HIS A 10 1.70 8.71 -11.24
C HIS A 10 2.15 9.76 -12.25
N ASN A 11 2.48 9.32 -13.46
CA ASN A 11 2.98 10.17 -14.55
C ASN A 11 4.16 11.05 -14.12
N GLY A 12 5.11 10.46 -13.40
CA GLY A 12 6.33 11.12 -12.95
C GLY A 12 6.16 12.18 -11.86
N ALA A 13 5.00 12.26 -11.20
CA ALA A 13 4.72 13.19 -10.10
C ALA A 13 4.08 12.47 -8.89
N VAL A 14 4.31 13.00 -7.69
CA VAL A 14 3.60 12.53 -6.49
C VAL A 14 2.16 13.02 -6.55
N ARG A 15 1.21 12.08 -6.44
CA ARG A 15 -0.23 12.35 -6.59
C ARG A 15 -1.03 11.54 -5.58
N GLN A 16 -2.19 12.07 -5.21
CA GLN A 16 -3.24 11.31 -4.57
C GLN A 16 -4.39 11.16 -5.56
N ILE A 17 -4.79 9.92 -5.82
CA ILE A 17 -5.83 9.61 -6.80
C ILE A 17 -7.04 8.93 -6.12
N VAL A 18 -8.19 9.02 -6.79
CA VAL A 18 -9.34 8.17 -6.46
C VAL A 18 -9.07 6.78 -7.06
N GLY A 19 -8.86 5.79 -6.23
CA GLY A 19 -8.35 4.48 -6.64
C GLY A 19 -9.12 3.81 -7.77
N GLU A 20 -10.45 3.84 -7.72
CA GLU A 20 -11.32 3.27 -8.77
C GLU A 20 -11.21 4.00 -10.13
N SER A 21 -10.63 5.20 -10.16
CA SER A 21 -10.52 6.02 -11.38
C SER A 21 -9.29 5.71 -12.22
N LEU A 22 -8.35 4.93 -11.70
CA LEU A 22 -7.11 4.59 -12.39
C LEU A 22 -7.39 3.64 -13.56
N LYS A 23 -7.20 4.12 -14.80
CA LYS A 23 -7.42 3.35 -16.03
C LYS A 23 -6.09 3.11 -16.74
N ASP A 24 -5.97 1.94 -17.39
CA ASP A 24 -4.80 1.62 -18.21
C ASP A 24 -4.75 2.43 -19.49
N GLU A 25 -5.91 2.73 -20.07
CA GLU A 25 -6.01 3.46 -21.32
C GLU A 25 -5.78 4.95 -21.09
N GLY A 26 -4.70 5.46 -21.70
CA GLY A 26 -4.32 6.87 -21.62
C GLY A 26 -3.74 7.33 -20.29
N ASP A 27 -3.35 6.40 -19.39
CA ASP A 27 -2.79 6.71 -18.06
C ASP A 27 -3.61 7.77 -17.29
N GLN A 28 -4.94 7.68 -17.38
CA GLN A 28 -5.85 8.63 -16.77
C GLN A 28 -6.24 8.21 -15.35
N ALA A 29 -6.31 9.19 -14.45
CA ALA A 29 -6.85 9.03 -13.12
C ALA A 29 -7.53 10.32 -12.66
N ILE A 30 -8.59 10.23 -11.87
CA ILE A 30 -9.13 11.39 -11.14
C ILE A 30 -8.15 11.68 -10.00
N THR A 31 -7.52 12.85 -10.08
CA THR A 31 -6.49 13.28 -9.15
C THR A 31 -7.11 14.18 -8.08
N ASN A 32 -7.00 13.78 -6.81
CA ASN A 32 -7.38 14.61 -5.67
C ASN A 32 -6.33 15.68 -5.38
N PHE A 33 -5.06 15.33 -5.60
CA PHE A 33 -3.93 16.21 -5.32
C PHE A 33 -2.75 15.88 -6.25
N THR A 34 -2.07 16.92 -6.73
CA THR A 34 -0.76 16.81 -7.41
C THR A 34 0.23 17.65 -6.63
N SER A 35 1.31 17.05 -6.19
CA SER A 35 2.36 17.71 -5.42
C SER A 35 3.24 18.59 -6.31
N GLU A 36 3.66 19.74 -5.78
CA GLU A 36 4.75 20.57 -6.33
C GLU A 36 6.14 20.00 -5.95
N TYR A 37 6.19 19.10 -4.96
CA TYR A 37 7.41 18.48 -4.49
C TYR A 37 7.56 17.06 -5.08
N ASP A 38 8.81 16.64 -5.25
CA ASP A 38 9.16 15.31 -5.71
C ASP A 38 9.03 14.25 -4.60
N ALA A 39 9.13 12.97 -4.97
CA ALA A 39 9.06 11.87 -4.00
C ALA A 39 10.22 11.87 -2.98
N ARG A 40 11.38 12.41 -3.36
CA ARG A 40 12.55 12.58 -2.49
C ARG A 40 12.27 13.56 -1.35
N PHE A 41 11.49 14.62 -1.59
CA PHE A 41 11.09 15.56 -0.54
C PHE A 41 10.34 14.83 0.59
N TYR A 42 9.32 14.04 0.23
CA TYR A 42 8.52 13.28 1.22
C TYR A 42 9.36 12.23 1.94
N ALA A 43 10.21 11.49 1.24
CA ALA A 43 11.11 10.53 1.86
C ALA A 43 12.05 11.19 2.89
N ASN A 44 12.60 12.37 2.59
CA ASN A 44 13.42 13.14 3.52
C ASN A 44 12.61 13.65 4.72
N LEU A 45 11.36 14.08 4.52
CA LEU A 45 10.45 14.49 5.60
C LEU A 45 10.23 13.33 6.57
N TYR A 46 9.85 12.15 6.06
CA TYR A 46 9.60 10.95 6.87
C TYR A 46 10.89 10.48 7.58
N ARG A 47 12.04 10.56 6.90
CA ARG A 47 13.35 10.29 7.51
C ARG A 47 13.66 11.24 8.66
N LYS A 48 13.44 12.53 8.49
CA LYS A 48 13.65 13.55 9.52
C LYS A 48 12.81 13.27 10.77
N ASP A 49 11.57 12.84 10.56
CA ASP A 49 10.63 12.52 11.65
C ASP A 49 10.80 11.09 12.20
N GLY A 50 11.73 10.29 11.63
CA GLY A 50 12.04 8.94 12.08
C GLY A 50 10.97 7.89 11.76
N ILE A 51 10.03 8.20 10.85
CA ILE A 51 8.91 7.32 10.48
C ILE A 51 9.37 6.29 9.47
N ARG A 52 9.19 5.01 9.77
CA ARG A 52 9.59 3.88 8.91
C ARG A 52 8.40 3.02 8.48
N GLY A 53 8.62 2.19 7.45
CA GLY A 53 7.63 1.21 6.97
C GLY A 53 6.48 1.84 6.19
N GLY A 54 6.58 3.12 5.81
CA GLY A 54 5.71 3.69 4.80
C GLY A 54 5.98 3.08 3.43
N HIS A 55 5.10 3.32 2.47
CA HIS A 55 5.20 2.72 1.15
C HIS A 55 5.28 3.75 0.02
N ILE A 56 5.97 3.36 -1.04
CA ILE A 56 6.02 4.07 -2.32
C ILE A 56 5.30 3.18 -3.33
N ILE A 57 4.31 3.70 -4.05
CA ILE A 57 3.60 2.93 -5.09
C ILE A 57 3.79 3.57 -6.47
N LEU A 58 4.31 2.78 -7.41
CA LEU A 58 4.34 3.12 -8.82
C LEU A 58 2.99 2.80 -9.44
N LEU A 59 2.23 3.82 -9.84
CA LEU A 59 0.88 3.66 -10.37
C LEU A 59 0.85 3.47 -11.89
N ASN A 60 1.94 3.73 -12.59
CA ASN A 60 2.06 3.45 -14.02
C ASN A 60 2.48 2.00 -14.27
N PRO A 61 1.87 1.29 -15.21
CA PRO A 61 2.37 -0.01 -15.66
C PRO A 61 3.70 0.14 -16.39
N SER A 62 4.48 -0.94 -16.47
CA SER A 62 5.78 -0.95 -17.17
C SER A 62 5.68 -0.65 -18.67
N THR A 63 4.48 -0.71 -19.24
CA THR A 63 4.20 -0.38 -20.64
C THR A 63 3.86 1.09 -20.88
N SER A 64 3.69 1.88 -19.81
CA SER A 64 3.38 3.31 -19.90
C SER A 64 4.59 4.11 -20.34
N GLU A 65 4.37 5.14 -21.16
CA GLU A 65 5.39 6.13 -21.52
C GLU A 65 5.93 6.91 -20.32
N TYR A 66 5.17 6.99 -19.22
CA TYR A 66 5.55 7.66 -17.97
C TYR A 66 6.28 6.76 -16.99
N PHE A 67 6.41 5.46 -17.29
CA PHE A 67 6.98 4.50 -16.34
C PHE A 67 8.39 4.87 -15.87
N ASP A 68 9.26 5.24 -16.80
CA ASP A 68 10.65 5.58 -16.47
C ASP A 68 10.73 6.83 -15.58
N ALA A 69 9.91 7.85 -15.84
CA ALA A 69 9.84 9.05 -15.00
C ALA A 69 9.32 8.71 -13.58
N THR A 70 8.28 7.87 -13.49
CA THR A 70 7.70 7.39 -12.22
C THR A 70 8.72 6.55 -11.45
N LYS A 71 9.39 5.61 -12.11
CA LYS A 71 10.44 4.77 -11.49
C LYS A 71 11.62 5.59 -11.00
N LYS A 72 12.06 6.60 -11.77
CA LYS A 72 13.14 7.51 -11.36
C LYS A 72 12.81 8.21 -10.04
N GLN A 73 11.63 8.77 -9.90
CA GLN A 73 11.15 9.40 -8.67
C GLN A 73 11.20 8.43 -7.47
N ALA A 74 10.71 7.20 -7.67
CA ALA A 74 10.72 6.18 -6.64
C ALA A 74 12.13 5.81 -6.18
N LEU A 75 13.05 5.60 -7.13
CA LEU A 75 14.45 5.28 -6.83
C LEU A 75 15.17 6.42 -6.11
N GLU A 76 14.87 7.68 -6.45
CA GLU A 76 15.41 8.85 -5.74
C GLU A 76 14.90 8.94 -4.30
N ALA A 77 13.62 8.64 -4.07
CA ALA A 77 13.04 8.58 -2.73
C ALA A 77 13.65 7.45 -1.87
N LEU A 78 13.81 6.26 -2.44
CA LEU A 78 14.45 5.13 -1.74
C LEU A 78 15.89 5.44 -1.33
N ARG A 79 16.68 6.07 -2.22
CA ARG A 79 18.05 6.49 -1.91
C ARG A 79 18.11 7.61 -0.86
N ALA A 80 17.10 8.47 -0.81
CA ALA A 80 17.01 9.52 0.19
C ALA A 80 16.71 8.99 1.60
N TYR A 81 15.97 7.87 1.69
CA TYR A 81 15.65 7.22 2.97
C TYR A 81 15.90 5.71 2.92
N PRO A 82 17.18 5.25 2.88
CA PRO A 82 17.51 3.84 2.85
C PRO A 82 16.89 3.07 4.01
N GLN A 83 16.27 1.93 3.71
CA GLN A 83 15.58 1.05 4.66
C GLN A 83 14.41 1.71 5.42
N GLY A 84 13.95 2.88 4.98
CA GLY A 84 12.82 3.58 5.59
C GLY A 84 11.48 3.28 4.94
N MET A 85 11.51 3.04 3.62
CA MET A 85 10.30 2.90 2.81
C MET A 85 10.22 1.55 2.12
N GLN A 86 9.00 1.04 1.98
CA GLN A 86 8.64 -0.11 1.15
C GLN A 86 8.33 0.36 -0.27
N ILE A 87 8.34 -0.53 -1.26
CA ILE A 87 8.02 -0.17 -2.65
C ILE A 87 7.14 -1.20 -3.34
N GLY A 88 6.11 -0.72 -4.04
CA GLY A 88 5.19 -1.51 -4.84
C GLY A 88 4.91 -0.92 -6.22
N GLY A 89 4.11 -1.64 -6.99
CA GLY A 89 3.75 -1.28 -8.37
C GLY A 89 4.54 -2.07 -9.40
N GLY A 90 3.98 -3.21 -9.83
CA GLY A 90 4.59 -4.08 -10.84
C GLY A 90 5.84 -4.84 -10.38
N VAL A 91 6.00 -5.07 -9.06
CA VAL A 91 7.13 -5.84 -8.53
C VAL A 91 6.95 -7.33 -8.80
N THR A 92 8.03 -7.97 -9.22
CA THR A 92 8.15 -9.41 -9.48
C THR A 92 9.48 -9.94 -8.93
N ALA A 93 9.70 -11.25 -8.95
CA ALA A 93 10.98 -11.81 -8.53
C ALA A 93 12.16 -11.32 -9.39
N GLU A 94 11.93 -10.97 -10.65
CA GLU A 94 12.95 -10.53 -11.59
C GLU A 94 13.48 -9.11 -11.30
N ASN A 95 12.62 -8.19 -10.80
CA ASN A 95 12.97 -6.79 -10.55
C ASN A 95 13.09 -6.42 -9.06
N ALA A 96 12.71 -7.29 -8.15
CA ALA A 96 12.68 -7.01 -6.70
C ALA A 96 14.04 -6.57 -6.15
N LYS A 97 15.14 -7.23 -6.57
CA LYS A 97 16.48 -6.90 -6.11
C LYS A 97 16.90 -5.48 -6.46
N GLU A 98 16.54 -4.98 -7.65
CA GLU A 98 16.84 -3.61 -8.07
C GLU A 98 16.32 -2.57 -7.07
N TYR A 99 15.09 -2.76 -6.58
CA TYR A 99 14.49 -1.84 -5.60
C TYR A 99 15.12 -1.96 -4.22
N LEU A 100 15.45 -3.18 -3.79
CA LEU A 100 16.14 -3.41 -2.52
C LEU A 100 17.55 -2.80 -2.53
N ASP A 101 18.28 -2.96 -3.63
CA ASP A 101 19.60 -2.38 -3.83
C ASP A 101 19.56 -0.84 -3.90
N ALA A 102 18.44 -0.27 -4.37
CA ALA A 102 18.20 1.17 -4.36
C ALA A 102 17.86 1.72 -2.96
N GLY A 103 17.62 0.86 -1.97
CA GLY A 103 17.39 1.24 -0.58
C GLY A 103 16.00 0.92 -0.05
N ALA A 104 15.14 0.20 -0.78
CA ALA A 104 13.86 -0.25 -0.23
C ALA A 104 14.06 -1.15 0.99
N SER A 105 13.22 -0.98 2.01
CA SER A 105 13.16 -1.92 3.14
C SER A 105 12.52 -3.24 2.71
N HIS A 106 11.42 -3.17 1.97
CA HIS A 106 10.66 -4.31 1.48
C HIS A 106 10.13 -4.03 0.08
N VAL A 107 9.79 -5.09 -0.64
CA VAL A 107 9.03 -5.04 -1.88
C VAL A 107 7.58 -5.45 -1.61
N ILE A 108 6.64 -4.73 -2.20
CA ILE A 108 5.20 -5.00 -2.08
C ILE A 108 4.72 -5.65 -3.37
N VAL A 109 4.06 -6.77 -3.26
CA VAL A 109 3.53 -7.52 -4.41
C VAL A 109 2.03 -7.80 -4.27
N THR A 110 1.31 -7.69 -5.38
CA THR A 110 -0.12 -8.01 -5.52
C THR A 110 -0.33 -8.93 -6.71
N SER A 111 -0.41 -8.38 -7.92
CA SER A 111 -0.76 -9.12 -9.15
C SER A 111 0.27 -10.17 -9.58
N TYR A 112 1.50 -10.13 -9.06
CA TYR A 112 2.49 -11.18 -9.28
C TYR A 112 2.11 -12.48 -8.56
N VAL A 113 1.47 -12.35 -7.38
CA VAL A 113 1.06 -13.47 -6.52
C VAL A 113 -0.42 -13.80 -6.71
N PHE A 114 -1.28 -12.78 -6.80
CA PHE A 114 -2.72 -12.99 -6.99
C PHE A 114 -3.07 -12.79 -8.47
N ARG A 115 -3.15 -13.90 -9.19
CA ARG A 115 -3.35 -13.87 -10.64
C ARG A 115 -4.30 -14.99 -11.08
N ASP A 116 -5.08 -14.74 -12.13
CA ASP A 116 -6.05 -15.70 -12.69
C ASP A 116 -7.07 -16.19 -11.64
N GLY A 117 -7.41 -15.32 -10.71
CA GLY A 117 -8.38 -15.60 -9.65
C GLY A 117 -7.84 -16.38 -8.44
N GLU A 118 -6.56 -16.71 -8.39
CA GLU A 118 -5.96 -17.61 -7.41
C GLU A 118 -4.64 -17.06 -6.84
N VAL A 119 -4.15 -17.71 -5.77
CA VAL A 119 -2.78 -17.51 -5.26
C VAL A 119 -1.81 -18.32 -6.11
N LYS A 120 -0.82 -17.67 -6.71
CA LYS A 120 0.27 -18.32 -7.45
C LYS A 120 1.42 -18.64 -6.49
N TRP A 121 1.29 -19.75 -5.79
CA TRP A 121 2.24 -20.21 -4.77
C TRP A 121 3.67 -20.36 -5.31
N GLU A 122 3.83 -20.76 -6.57
CA GLU A 122 5.13 -20.87 -7.23
C GLU A 122 5.82 -19.51 -7.36
N ASN A 123 5.06 -18.46 -7.72
CA ASN A 123 5.59 -17.09 -7.81
C ASN A 123 5.98 -16.57 -6.43
N LEU A 124 5.16 -16.85 -5.43
CA LEU A 124 5.40 -16.46 -4.04
C LEU A 124 6.65 -17.16 -3.48
N GLN A 125 6.80 -18.46 -3.73
CA GLN A 125 7.98 -19.22 -3.36
C GLN A 125 9.24 -18.69 -4.06
N LYS A 126 9.16 -18.44 -5.39
CA LYS A 126 10.27 -17.86 -6.16
C LYS A 126 10.69 -16.49 -5.62
N LEU A 127 9.73 -15.62 -5.28
CA LEU A 127 10.05 -14.31 -4.69
C LEU A 127 10.74 -14.48 -3.33
N LYS A 128 10.23 -15.35 -2.46
CA LYS A 128 10.83 -15.67 -1.15
C LYS A 128 12.28 -16.19 -1.29
N GLU A 129 12.54 -17.07 -2.26
CA GLU A 129 13.88 -17.57 -2.54
C GLU A 129 14.80 -16.47 -3.10
N THR A 130 14.24 -15.48 -3.80
CA THR A 130 15.00 -14.41 -4.43
C THR A 130 15.45 -13.34 -3.43
N VAL A 131 14.58 -12.95 -2.48
CA VAL A 131 14.81 -11.78 -1.61
C VAL A 131 14.70 -12.06 -0.10
N GLY A 132 14.23 -13.25 0.31
CA GLY A 132 13.90 -13.59 1.69
C GLY A 132 12.51 -13.10 2.09
N LYS A 133 11.83 -13.86 2.98
CA LYS A 133 10.47 -13.49 3.43
C LYS A 133 10.43 -12.16 4.20
N GLU A 134 11.52 -11.85 4.90
CA GLU A 134 11.71 -10.63 5.70
C GLU A 134 11.84 -9.35 4.84
N ARG A 135 11.76 -9.49 3.54
CA ARG A 135 11.81 -8.38 2.56
C ARG A 135 10.53 -8.28 1.73
N ILE A 136 9.51 -9.05 2.05
CA ILE A 136 8.27 -9.13 1.27
C ILE A 136 7.11 -8.58 2.09
N VAL A 137 6.33 -7.70 1.48
CA VAL A 137 5.00 -7.28 1.91
C VAL A 137 3.99 -7.80 0.89
N LEU A 138 2.94 -8.45 1.34
CA LEU A 138 1.83 -8.84 0.48
C LEU A 138 0.71 -7.81 0.58
N ASP A 139 0.38 -7.18 -0.54
CA ASP A 139 -0.78 -6.32 -0.64
C ASP A 139 -2.03 -7.17 -0.94
N LEU A 140 -2.90 -7.22 0.05
CA LEU A 140 -4.18 -7.92 0.02
C LEU A 140 -5.33 -6.92 -0.16
N SER A 141 -5.18 -5.96 -1.09
CA SER A 141 -6.26 -5.04 -1.45
C SER A 141 -7.55 -5.81 -1.71
N CYS A 142 -8.63 -5.45 -1.04
CA CYS A 142 -9.84 -6.25 -1.10
C CYS A 142 -11.12 -5.43 -1.20
N ARG A 143 -12.15 -6.05 -1.76
CA ARG A 143 -13.50 -5.50 -1.88
C ARG A 143 -14.52 -6.46 -1.29
N LYS A 144 -15.60 -5.87 -0.76
CA LYS A 144 -16.72 -6.63 -0.22
C LYS A 144 -17.60 -7.17 -1.34
N LYS A 145 -17.90 -8.47 -1.26
CA LYS A 145 -18.90 -9.11 -2.10
C LYS A 145 -19.73 -10.03 -1.21
N GLU A 146 -21.04 -9.75 -1.12
CA GLU A 146 -21.93 -10.41 -0.16
C GLU A 146 -21.42 -10.22 1.28
N ASN A 147 -21.09 -11.30 1.99
CA ASN A 147 -20.62 -11.27 3.37
C ASN A 147 -19.10 -11.47 3.52
N PHE A 148 -18.33 -11.41 2.41
CA PHE A 148 -16.91 -11.70 2.42
C PHE A 148 -16.10 -10.61 1.73
N TYR A 149 -14.83 -10.48 2.11
CA TYR A 149 -13.83 -9.67 1.42
C TYR A 149 -13.02 -10.57 0.49
N TYR A 150 -12.93 -10.18 -0.78
CA TYR A 150 -12.15 -10.89 -1.79
C TYR A 150 -11.00 -10.02 -2.23
N ILE A 151 -9.82 -10.62 -2.38
CA ILE A 151 -8.67 -9.93 -2.96
C ILE A 151 -9.02 -9.50 -4.38
N VAL A 152 -8.65 -8.27 -4.70
CA VAL A 152 -8.81 -7.69 -6.03
C VAL A 152 -7.45 -7.36 -6.63
N THR A 153 -7.36 -7.49 -7.94
CA THR A 153 -6.16 -7.25 -8.74
C THR A 153 -6.47 -6.31 -9.90
N ASN A 154 -5.49 -6.08 -10.77
CA ASN A 154 -5.68 -5.24 -11.94
C ASN A 154 -6.26 -3.87 -11.56
N ARG A 155 -5.53 -3.13 -10.72
CA ARG A 155 -5.95 -1.81 -10.21
C ARG A 155 -7.34 -1.87 -9.57
N TRP A 156 -7.57 -2.93 -8.77
CA TRP A 156 -8.80 -3.17 -7.99
C TRP A 156 -10.07 -3.48 -8.82
N GLN A 157 -9.93 -3.66 -10.13
CA GLN A 157 -11.07 -3.89 -11.04
C GLN A 157 -11.47 -5.36 -11.16
N THR A 158 -10.56 -6.28 -10.84
CA THR A 158 -10.79 -7.72 -11.04
C THR A 158 -10.84 -8.46 -9.72
N PHE A 159 -12.01 -9.05 -9.42
CA PHE A 159 -12.13 -9.95 -8.26
C PHE A 159 -11.38 -11.25 -8.51
N THR A 160 -10.67 -11.70 -7.49
CA THR A 160 -10.19 -13.09 -7.42
C THR A 160 -11.22 -13.99 -6.73
N ASN A 161 -10.94 -15.30 -6.66
CA ASN A 161 -11.69 -16.25 -5.83
C ASN A 161 -11.13 -16.36 -4.40
N VAL A 162 -10.13 -15.54 -4.08
CA VAL A 162 -9.38 -15.61 -2.81
C VAL A 162 -10.05 -14.71 -1.77
N LYS A 163 -10.60 -15.32 -0.73
CA LYS A 163 -11.22 -14.61 0.40
C LYS A 163 -10.17 -14.22 1.44
N VAL A 164 -10.24 -13.01 1.96
CA VAL A 164 -9.46 -12.59 3.12
C VAL A 164 -10.03 -13.28 4.36
N THR A 165 -9.28 -14.21 4.92
CA THR A 165 -9.62 -14.97 6.12
C THR A 165 -8.39 -15.13 7.00
N ILE A 166 -8.59 -15.40 8.30
CA ILE A 166 -7.47 -15.67 9.22
C ILE A 166 -6.64 -16.86 8.74
N SER A 167 -7.28 -17.93 8.23
CA SER A 167 -6.56 -19.08 7.67
C SER A 167 -5.73 -18.74 6.44
N LEU A 168 -6.17 -17.80 5.60
CA LEU A 168 -5.35 -17.33 4.48
C LEU A 168 -4.14 -16.53 4.99
N LEU A 169 -4.36 -15.62 5.94
CA LEU A 169 -3.28 -14.84 6.54
C LEU A 169 -2.22 -15.75 7.17
N ASP A 170 -2.66 -16.81 7.85
CA ASP A 170 -1.78 -17.81 8.44
C ASP A 170 -0.89 -18.46 7.38
N GLN A 171 -1.47 -18.96 6.28
CA GLN A 171 -0.72 -19.58 5.19
C GLN A 171 0.25 -18.61 4.49
N LEU A 172 -0.16 -17.35 4.29
CA LEU A 172 0.65 -16.34 3.60
C LEU A 172 1.79 -15.81 4.48
N SER A 173 1.64 -15.84 5.81
CA SER A 173 2.64 -15.33 6.76
C SER A 173 3.97 -16.08 6.73
N ASP A 174 3.99 -17.29 6.18
CA ASP A 174 5.23 -18.05 5.96
C ASP A 174 6.09 -17.47 4.83
N TYR A 175 5.55 -16.55 4.04
CA TYR A 175 6.17 -16.01 2.84
C TYR A 175 6.47 -14.53 2.87
N CYS A 176 5.98 -13.80 3.87
CA CYS A 176 6.15 -12.34 3.96
C CYS A 176 6.36 -11.88 5.41
N ASP A 177 6.70 -10.62 5.57
CA ASP A 177 6.99 -9.98 6.85
C ASP A 177 5.85 -9.05 7.31
N GLU A 178 5.03 -8.58 6.37
CA GLU A 178 3.92 -7.67 6.64
C GLU A 178 2.80 -7.87 5.60
N PHE A 179 1.57 -7.57 5.98
CA PHE A 179 0.44 -7.41 5.07
C PHE A 179 0.07 -5.93 4.95
N LEU A 180 -0.07 -5.44 3.71
CA LEU A 180 -0.71 -4.17 3.39
C LEU A 180 -2.13 -4.48 2.90
N ILE A 181 -3.15 -3.90 3.52
CA ILE A 181 -4.54 -4.24 3.21
C ILE A 181 -5.34 -2.97 2.93
N HIS A 182 -5.72 -2.77 1.67
CA HIS A 182 -6.59 -1.68 1.27
C HIS A 182 -8.06 -2.10 1.32
N GLY A 183 -8.86 -1.34 2.06
CA GLY A 183 -10.32 -1.36 1.96
C GLY A 183 -10.75 -0.57 0.73
N VAL A 184 -10.74 -1.20 -0.44
CA VAL A 184 -10.88 -0.51 -1.75
C VAL A 184 -12.21 0.23 -1.89
N ASP A 185 -13.28 -0.29 -1.31
CA ASP A 185 -14.61 0.30 -1.44
C ASP A 185 -14.73 1.69 -0.78
N VAL A 186 -13.82 2.02 0.15
CA VAL A 186 -13.75 3.32 0.84
C VAL A 186 -12.51 4.14 0.47
N GLU A 187 -11.61 3.60 -0.37
CA GLU A 187 -10.34 4.25 -0.72
C GLU A 187 -10.54 5.55 -1.52
N GLY A 188 -9.87 6.62 -1.06
CA GLY A 188 -9.92 7.93 -1.71
C GLY A 188 -11.27 8.68 -1.59
N LYS A 189 -12.26 8.13 -0.88
CA LYS A 189 -13.62 8.68 -0.78
C LYS A 189 -13.87 9.47 0.49
N SER A 190 -12.98 9.39 1.48
CA SER A 190 -13.17 9.98 2.84
C SER A 190 -14.56 9.65 3.42
N SER A 191 -15.02 8.41 3.20
CA SER A 191 -16.37 7.95 3.55
C SER A 191 -16.42 7.13 4.84
N GLY A 192 -15.35 7.15 5.61
CA GLY A 192 -15.16 6.34 6.81
C GLY A 192 -14.45 5.01 6.54
N VAL A 193 -13.98 4.40 7.60
CA VAL A 193 -13.22 3.14 7.59
C VAL A 193 -14.16 1.94 7.34
N GLU A 194 -13.71 0.93 6.62
CA GLU A 194 -14.43 -0.35 6.48
C GLU A 194 -14.32 -1.15 7.79
N LEU A 195 -15.08 -0.74 8.82
CA LEU A 195 -14.98 -1.28 10.18
C LEU A 195 -15.11 -2.81 10.24
N PRO A 196 -16.03 -3.48 9.51
CA PRO A 196 -16.09 -4.95 9.55
C PRO A 196 -14.83 -5.64 9.03
N LEU A 197 -14.10 -5.02 8.08
CA LEU A 197 -12.79 -5.51 7.65
C LEU A 197 -11.76 -5.33 8.75
N VAL A 198 -11.70 -4.15 9.36
CA VAL A 198 -10.79 -3.85 10.47
C VAL A 198 -11.01 -4.81 11.65
N GLU A 199 -12.26 -5.09 12.02
CA GLU A 199 -12.61 -6.06 13.07
C GLU A 199 -12.19 -7.50 12.71
N LEU A 200 -12.28 -7.87 11.43
CA LEU A 200 -11.76 -9.16 10.95
C LEU A 200 -10.25 -9.23 11.14
N LEU A 201 -9.53 -8.21 10.68
CA LEU A 201 -8.07 -8.14 10.74
C LEU A 201 -7.54 -8.07 12.18
N ALA A 202 -8.27 -7.43 13.10
CA ALA A 202 -7.93 -7.34 14.52
C ALA A 202 -7.98 -8.70 15.28
N LYS A 203 -8.52 -9.74 14.63
CA LYS A 203 -8.47 -11.13 15.14
C LYS A 203 -7.16 -11.85 14.82
N TRP A 204 -6.34 -11.25 13.94
CA TRP A 204 -5.03 -11.76 13.59
C TRP A 204 -3.99 -11.40 14.65
N ASP A 205 -3.16 -12.36 15.04
CA ASP A 205 -2.11 -12.20 16.04
C ASP A 205 -0.70 -12.59 15.50
N GLY A 206 -0.56 -12.65 14.16
CA GLY A 206 0.72 -12.98 13.49
C GLY A 206 1.55 -11.75 13.12
N ILE A 207 2.08 -11.74 11.91
CA ILE A 207 2.90 -10.64 11.38
C ILE A 207 2.12 -9.32 11.29
N PRO A 208 2.81 -8.16 11.26
CA PRO A 208 2.14 -6.85 11.19
C PRO A 208 1.17 -6.71 10.02
N ILE A 209 0.09 -5.95 10.23
CA ILE A 209 -0.83 -5.49 9.19
C ILE A 209 -0.83 -3.98 9.18
N THR A 210 -0.67 -3.40 7.99
CA THR A 210 -0.95 -1.98 7.72
C THR A 210 -2.26 -1.88 6.93
N TYR A 211 -3.24 -1.17 7.49
CA TYR A 211 -4.52 -0.91 6.86
C TYR A 211 -4.48 0.42 6.09
N ALA A 212 -5.09 0.44 4.91
CA ALA A 212 -5.30 1.63 4.09
C ALA A 212 -6.76 1.75 3.67
N GLY A 213 -7.29 2.97 3.61
CA GLY A 213 -8.61 3.29 3.08
C GLY A 213 -9.56 3.93 4.09
N GLY A 214 -10.23 4.96 3.64
CA GLY A 214 -11.38 5.57 4.30
C GLY A 214 -11.11 6.47 5.50
N ILE A 215 -9.91 6.53 6.07
CA ILE A 215 -9.62 7.45 7.18
C ILE A 215 -9.61 8.89 6.64
N GLY A 216 -10.73 9.59 6.82
CA GLY A 216 -10.95 10.95 6.33
C GLY A 216 -10.98 12.01 7.42
N SER A 217 -11.07 11.61 8.69
CA SER A 217 -11.13 12.49 9.86
C SER A 217 -10.42 11.89 11.07
N LEU A 218 -10.23 12.66 12.13
CA LEU A 218 -9.70 12.16 13.40
C LEU A 218 -10.70 11.22 14.10
N GLU A 219 -11.98 11.42 13.87
CA GLU A 219 -13.06 10.54 14.34
C GLU A 219 -12.97 9.15 13.66
N ASP A 220 -12.70 9.12 12.35
CA ASP A 220 -12.47 7.85 11.63
C ASP A 220 -11.24 7.14 12.17
N LEU A 221 -10.16 7.88 12.46
CA LEU A 221 -8.94 7.33 13.04
C LEU A 221 -9.19 6.73 14.43
N GLU A 222 -10.02 7.39 15.25
CA GLU A 222 -10.41 6.86 16.56
C GLU A 222 -11.31 5.62 16.43
N ALA A 223 -12.25 5.61 15.49
CA ALA A 223 -13.06 4.43 15.18
C ALA A 223 -12.19 3.26 14.71
N PHE A 224 -11.21 3.53 13.83
CA PHE A 224 -10.21 2.55 13.40
C PHE A 224 -9.40 1.99 14.59
N ARG A 225 -8.90 2.86 15.46
CA ARG A 225 -8.12 2.51 16.65
C ARG A 225 -8.90 1.55 17.55
N CYS A 226 -10.16 1.88 17.83
CA CYS A 226 -11.03 1.07 18.67
C CYS A 226 -11.36 -0.29 18.02
N ALA A 227 -11.78 -0.32 16.76
CA ALA A 227 -12.12 -1.55 16.03
C ALA A 227 -10.90 -2.45 15.83
N GLY A 228 -9.74 -1.84 15.52
CA GLY A 228 -8.45 -2.51 15.32
C GLY A 228 -7.77 -2.94 16.60
N LYS A 229 -8.32 -2.62 17.79
CA LYS A 229 -7.77 -2.95 19.11
C LYS A 229 -6.30 -2.51 19.26
N GLU A 230 -5.93 -1.39 18.63
CA GLU A 230 -4.56 -0.86 18.57
C GLU A 230 -3.49 -1.80 17.98
N LYS A 231 -3.91 -2.91 17.35
CA LYS A 231 -2.99 -3.92 16.79
C LYS A 231 -2.53 -3.57 15.38
N LEU A 232 -3.38 -2.90 14.60
CA LEU A 232 -3.12 -2.61 13.19
C LEU A 232 -2.36 -1.30 13.04
N ASN A 233 -1.40 -1.26 12.10
CA ASN A 233 -0.83 -0.02 11.60
C ASN A 233 -1.80 0.60 10.57
N PHE A 234 -1.59 1.87 10.24
CA PHE A 234 -2.48 2.56 9.31
C PHE A 234 -1.72 3.52 8.40
N THR A 235 -2.29 3.75 7.21
CA THR A 235 -1.86 4.82 6.31
C THR A 235 -3.02 5.78 6.06
N ILE A 236 -2.68 7.03 5.82
CA ILE A 236 -3.60 8.10 5.42
C ILE A 236 -2.99 8.75 4.18
N GLY A 237 -3.76 8.82 3.10
CA GLY A 237 -3.38 9.48 1.85
C GLY A 237 -3.97 10.89 1.77
N SER A 238 -4.92 11.10 0.87
CA SER A 238 -5.52 12.39 0.50
C SER A 238 -6.14 13.18 1.66
N ALA A 239 -6.44 12.54 2.79
CA ALA A 239 -6.97 13.23 3.96
C ALA A 239 -5.91 13.97 4.80
N LEU A 240 -4.60 13.71 4.58
CA LEU A 240 -3.53 14.46 5.25
C LEU A 240 -3.37 15.88 4.66
N ASP A 241 -3.03 16.82 5.50
CA ASP A 241 -2.69 18.20 5.11
C ASP A 241 -1.49 18.27 4.15
N LEU A 242 -0.56 17.32 4.23
CA LEU A 242 0.54 17.15 3.25
C LEU A 242 0.05 16.98 1.81
N PHE A 243 -1.19 16.50 1.65
CA PHE A 243 -1.83 16.22 0.36
C PHE A 243 -3.12 17.03 0.18
N GLY A 244 -3.23 18.17 0.87
CA GLY A 244 -4.39 19.07 0.76
C GLY A 244 -5.62 18.67 1.59
N GLY A 245 -5.50 17.63 2.43
CA GLY A 245 -6.56 17.18 3.33
C GLY A 245 -6.67 18.00 4.63
N GLN A 246 -7.49 17.51 5.55
CA GLN A 246 -7.83 18.21 6.81
C GLN A 246 -7.14 17.62 8.05
N ILE A 247 -6.56 16.42 7.95
CA ILE A 247 -5.88 15.79 9.08
C ILE A 247 -4.45 16.34 9.15
N PRO A 248 -4.06 17.03 10.25
CA PRO A 248 -2.70 17.51 10.39
C PRO A 248 -1.70 16.35 10.51
N TYR A 249 -0.67 16.34 9.66
CA TYR A 249 0.42 15.36 9.71
C TYR A 249 1.07 15.29 11.11
N GLU A 250 1.23 16.45 11.74
CA GLU A 250 1.78 16.57 13.10
C GLU A 250 1.01 15.75 14.15
N ASN A 251 -0.30 15.53 13.95
CA ASN A 251 -1.13 14.77 14.87
C ASN A 251 -0.93 13.26 14.76
N VAL A 252 -0.56 12.77 13.56
CA VAL A 252 -0.47 11.33 13.29
C VAL A 252 0.97 10.79 13.28
N LYS A 253 1.96 11.63 13.00
CA LYS A 253 3.36 11.19 12.84
C LYS A 253 4.01 10.56 14.08
N LYS A 254 3.40 10.72 15.25
CA LYS A 254 3.90 10.19 16.53
C LYS A 254 3.09 9.01 17.07
N MET A 255 2.09 8.57 16.29
CA MET A 255 1.24 7.46 16.66
C MET A 255 1.88 6.11 16.37
#